data_5e72b8eca9078fb1115daa7a2fd625c9
#
_entry.id   5e72b8eca9078fb1115daa7a2fd625c9
#
_cell.length_a   1.000
_cell.length_b   1.000
_cell.length_c   1.000
_cell.angle_alpha   90.00
_cell.angle_beta   90.00
_cell.angle_gamma   90.00
#
_symmetry.space_group_name_H-M   'P 1'
#
loop_
_entity.id
_entity.type
_entity.pdbx_description
1 polymer ?
#
loop_
_entity_poly.entity_id
_entity_poly.type
_entity_poly.pdbx_seq_one_letter_code
_entity_poly.pdbx_strand_id
1 'polypeptide(L)'
;MRKAIVYGNGESRIGHYVYGEFPNDEYVTWGCNAIYRDIDVMNLVSVDYGMQLEIYKSGYAHNHKCWFGDWNIIPEYFYGDKNILIDNLIEDNKRKKGDGILHQNEKGNKTNCVINSGGTDNGLYIIWVDDKDMVTPIEFPREWDSGTTAIHLACQDGYDEVYLLGFDLDPSKGIINNIYKGTQNYENSDAKESKWKVDVQKEKMKVIFNEFKDTKFIWAEPQHDTQNFSFNNLTYETYDKIY
;
A
#
# COMPACT_ATOMS: atom_id res chain seq x y z
N MET A 1 22.41 8.81 8.71
CA MET A 1 21.53 9.11 7.54
C MET A 1 20.63 7.92 7.37
N ARG A 2 19.31 8.09 7.57
CA ARG A 2 18.32 7.01 7.47
C ARG A 2 17.84 6.92 6.02
N LYS A 3 17.76 5.72 5.49
CA LYS A 3 17.36 5.50 4.09
C LYS A 3 16.15 4.58 3.99
N ALA A 4 15.27 4.85 3.04
CA ALA A 4 14.16 3.97 2.69
C ALA A 4 14.18 3.62 1.20
N ILE A 5 13.72 2.41 0.89
CA ILE A 5 13.38 2.03 -0.49
C ILE A 5 11.88 1.84 -0.56
N VAL A 6 11.25 2.52 -1.49
CA VAL A 6 9.82 2.37 -1.78
C VAL A 6 9.65 1.69 -3.12
N TYR A 7 9.03 0.52 -3.10
CA TYR A 7 8.74 -0.27 -4.30
C TYR A 7 7.33 0.03 -4.83
N GLY A 8 7.27 0.60 -6.01
CA GLY A 8 6.09 0.56 -6.87
C GLY A 8 5.95 -0.79 -7.57
N ASN A 9 4.89 -0.95 -8.35
CA ASN A 9 4.60 -2.20 -9.07
C ASN A 9 4.84 -2.11 -10.58
N GLY A 10 5.59 -1.11 -11.03
CA GLY A 10 5.99 -0.95 -12.43
C GLY A 10 6.96 -2.03 -12.91
N GLU A 11 6.89 -2.33 -14.21
CA GLU A 11 7.69 -3.40 -14.83
C GLU A 11 9.19 -3.12 -14.82
N SER A 12 9.63 -1.86 -14.70
CA SER A 12 11.04 -1.50 -14.65
C SER A 12 11.80 -2.17 -13.50
N ARG A 13 11.12 -2.53 -12.41
CA ARG A 13 11.78 -3.22 -11.30
C ARG A 13 11.99 -4.72 -11.50
N ILE A 14 11.52 -5.30 -12.64
CA ILE A 14 11.73 -6.73 -12.92
C ILE A 14 13.22 -7.01 -13.08
N GLY A 15 13.74 -7.96 -12.28
CA GLY A 15 15.18 -8.27 -12.25
C GLY A 15 15.99 -7.39 -11.30
N HIS A 16 15.41 -6.35 -10.74
CA HIS A 16 16.03 -5.44 -9.76
C HIS A 16 15.39 -5.63 -8.37
N TYR A 17 15.27 -6.86 -7.96
CA TYR A 17 14.82 -7.20 -6.63
C TYR A 17 16.00 -7.30 -5.70
N VAL A 18 15.93 -6.61 -4.62
CA VAL A 18 16.82 -6.88 -3.52
C VAL A 18 16.24 -8.04 -2.74
N TYR A 19 16.60 -9.24 -3.15
CA TYR A 19 16.25 -10.43 -2.39
C TYR A 19 17.06 -10.46 -1.10
N GLY A 20 16.37 -10.25 0.02
CA GLY A 20 16.71 -10.84 1.32
C GLY A 20 17.94 -10.36 2.06
N GLU A 21 18.88 -9.73 1.43
CA GLU A 21 20.07 -9.26 2.10
C GLU A 21 20.52 -7.91 1.52
N PHE A 22 19.84 -6.83 1.93
CA PHE A 22 20.62 -5.61 2.05
C PHE A 22 21.68 -5.90 3.11
N PRO A 23 22.94 -5.82 2.74
CA PRO A 23 23.98 -5.91 3.74
C PRO A 23 23.79 -4.72 4.67
N ASN A 24 23.41 -5.02 5.87
CA ASN A 24 23.27 -4.12 6.99
C ASN A 24 21.92 -3.36 7.04
N ASP A 25 21.41 -3.17 8.20
CA ASP A 25 20.31 -2.35 8.69
C ASP A 25 20.21 -0.90 8.12
N GLU A 26 20.76 -0.66 6.94
CA GLU A 26 20.89 0.67 6.35
C GLU A 26 19.62 1.16 5.69
N TYR A 27 18.79 0.24 5.18
CA TYR A 27 17.57 0.59 4.46
C TYR A 27 16.34 -0.03 5.09
N VAL A 28 15.26 0.76 5.16
CA VAL A 28 13.92 0.25 5.46
C VAL A 28 13.13 0.12 4.17
N THR A 29 12.52 -1.04 3.96
CA THR A 29 11.76 -1.31 2.74
C THR A 29 10.28 -1.04 2.93
N TRP A 30 9.71 -0.35 1.94
CA TRP A 30 8.29 -0.07 1.81
C TRP A 30 7.81 -0.65 0.48
N GLY A 31 6.61 -1.16 0.47
CA GLY A 31 6.01 -1.66 -0.76
C GLY A 31 4.51 -1.44 -0.77
N CYS A 32 3.86 -1.74 -1.91
CA CYS A 32 2.44 -1.53 -2.04
C CYS A 32 1.71 -2.72 -2.65
N ASN A 33 0.49 -2.93 -2.17
CA ASN A 33 -0.45 -3.91 -2.72
C ASN A 33 0.16 -5.32 -2.83
N ALA A 34 0.19 -5.91 -4.04
CA ALA A 34 0.55 -7.31 -4.27
C ALA A 34 2.05 -7.64 -4.18
N ILE A 35 2.90 -6.68 -3.87
CA ILE A 35 4.36 -6.91 -3.81
C ILE A 35 4.72 -8.05 -2.84
N TYR A 36 3.94 -8.24 -1.79
CA TYR A 36 4.12 -9.30 -0.79
C TYR A 36 4.10 -10.72 -1.39
N ARG A 37 3.57 -10.87 -2.61
CA ARG A 37 3.56 -12.16 -3.32
C ARG A 37 4.95 -12.58 -3.80
N ASP A 38 5.83 -11.61 -3.98
CA ASP A 38 7.17 -11.81 -4.56
C ASP A 38 8.29 -11.47 -3.57
N ILE A 39 8.10 -10.42 -2.77
CA ILE A 39 9.15 -9.86 -1.91
C ILE A 39 8.55 -9.52 -0.55
N ASP A 40 9.25 -9.91 0.50
CA ASP A 40 8.97 -9.43 1.84
C ASP A 40 9.47 -7.99 1.99
N VAL A 41 8.57 -7.11 2.41
CA VAL A 41 8.90 -5.72 2.74
C VAL A 41 8.63 -5.44 4.22
N MET A 42 9.41 -4.57 4.82
CA MET A 42 9.25 -4.23 6.23
C MET A 42 7.95 -3.46 6.50
N ASN A 43 7.46 -2.70 5.51
CA ASN A 43 6.21 -1.95 5.57
C ASN A 43 5.43 -2.16 4.26
N LEU A 44 4.25 -2.76 4.35
CA LEU A 44 3.36 -2.96 3.22
C LEU A 44 2.17 -2.01 3.30
N VAL A 45 1.92 -1.26 2.24
CA VAL A 45 0.83 -0.28 2.17
C VAL A 45 -0.25 -0.75 1.21
N SER A 46 -1.51 -0.71 1.62
CA SER A 46 -2.64 -0.98 0.74
C SER A 46 -3.82 -0.08 1.08
N VAL A 47 -4.36 0.60 0.08
CA VAL A 47 -5.56 1.44 0.20
C VAL A 47 -6.77 0.81 -0.49
N ASP A 48 -6.53 -0.21 -1.32
CA ASP A 48 -7.58 -0.88 -2.08
C ASP A 48 -8.15 -2.05 -1.27
N TYR A 49 -9.46 -2.03 -1.06
CA TYR A 49 -10.14 -3.02 -0.25
C TYR A 49 -9.83 -4.48 -0.63
N GLY A 50 -9.94 -4.81 -1.91
CA GLY A 50 -9.71 -6.18 -2.37
C GLY A 50 -8.30 -6.68 -2.05
N MET A 51 -7.31 -5.80 -2.17
CA MET A 51 -5.93 -6.12 -1.82
C MET A 51 -5.71 -6.22 -0.31
N GLN A 52 -6.29 -5.31 0.48
CA GLN A 52 -6.21 -5.38 1.95
C GLN A 52 -6.75 -6.72 2.46
N LEU A 53 -7.91 -7.14 1.93
CA LEU A 53 -8.53 -8.40 2.29
C LEU A 53 -7.69 -9.61 1.86
N GLU A 54 -7.07 -9.55 0.69
CA GLU A 54 -6.16 -10.60 0.21
C GLU A 54 -4.93 -10.72 1.11
N ILE A 55 -4.27 -9.60 1.41
CA ILE A 55 -3.09 -9.53 2.29
C ILE A 55 -3.44 -10.08 3.68
N TYR A 56 -4.58 -9.68 4.23
CA TYR A 56 -5.03 -10.17 5.52
C TYR A 56 -5.27 -11.68 5.53
N LYS A 57 -6.01 -12.19 4.54
CA LYS A 57 -6.30 -13.63 4.40
C LYS A 57 -5.06 -14.48 4.16
N SER A 58 -4.04 -13.94 3.55
CA SER A 58 -2.78 -14.67 3.33
C SER A 58 -1.99 -14.93 4.63
N GLY A 59 -2.34 -14.23 5.71
CA GLY A 59 -1.59 -14.25 6.96
C GLY A 59 -0.33 -13.38 6.96
N TYR A 60 -0.06 -12.64 5.87
CA TYR A 60 1.13 -11.78 5.77
C TYR A 60 1.20 -10.76 6.91
N ALA A 61 0.07 -10.16 7.27
CA ALA A 61 -0.03 -9.18 8.34
C ALA A 61 0.26 -9.73 9.76
N HIS A 62 0.35 -11.05 9.94
CA HIS A 62 0.75 -11.61 11.24
C HIS A 62 2.25 -11.47 11.54
N ASN A 63 3.07 -11.31 10.48
CA ASN A 63 4.52 -11.27 10.61
C ASN A 63 5.14 -10.00 10.02
N HIS A 64 4.38 -9.21 9.26
CA HIS A 64 4.86 -8.04 8.54
C HIS A 64 3.97 -6.84 8.82
N LYS A 65 4.58 -5.67 9.03
CA LYS A 65 3.86 -4.42 9.28
C LYS A 65 3.10 -4.01 8.03
N CYS A 66 1.78 -3.89 8.17
CA CYS A 66 0.86 -3.48 7.11
C CYS A 66 0.17 -2.17 7.47
N TRP A 67 0.04 -1.27 6.49
CA TRP A 67 -0.66 -0.01 6.60
C TRP A 67 -1.87 -0.05 5.68
N PHE A 68 -3.06 -0.03 6.27
CA PHE A 68 -4.31 -0.16 5.52
C PHE A 68 -5.14 1.12 5.58
N GLY A 69 -5.63 1.55 4.41
CA GLY A 69 -6.62 2.62 4.32
C GLY A 69 -7.99 2.13 4.77
N ASP A 70 -8.81 3.06 5.25
CA ASP A 70 -10.23 2.82 5.63
C ASP A 70 -10.47 1.72 6.67
N TRP A 71 -9.45 1.35 7.43
CA TRP A 71 -9.55 0.39 8.51
C TRP A 71 -9.66 1.11 9.85
N ASN A 72 -10.67 0.70 10.63
CA ASN A 72 -10.87 1.21 11.98
C ASN A 72 -10.69 0.08 12.99
N ILE A 73 -9.92 0.34 14.02
CA ILE A 73 -9.78 -0.58 15.15
C ILE A 73 -11.02 -0.45 16.01
N ILE A 74 -11.71 -1.57 16.26
CA ILE A 74 -12.84 -1.58 17.18
C ILE A 74 -12.31 -1.38 18.61
N PRO A 75 -12.81 -0.37 19.35
CA PRO A 75 -12.40 -0.15 20.73
C PRO A 75 -12.68 -1.38 21.61
N GLU A 76 -11.80 -1.64 22.57
CA GLU A 76 -11.83 -2.81 23.45
C GLU A 76 -13.17 -2.96 24.22
N TYR A 77 -13.82 -1.87 24.56
CA TYR A 77 -15.11 -1.91 25.28
C TYR A 77 -16.28 -2.50 24.46
N PHE A 78 -16.12 -2.70 23.15
CA PHE A 78 -17.11 -3.37 22.30
C PHE A 78 -16.96 -4.89 22.26
N TYR A 79 -15.95 -5.47 22.91
CA TYR A 79 -15.66 -6.90 22.84
C TYR A 79 -16.65 -7.79 23.62
N GLY A 80 -17.67 -7.23 24.27
CA GLY A 80 -18.58 -7.96 25.14
C GLY A 80 -19.45 -8.99 24.44
N ASP A 81 -20.22 -8.58 23.42
CA ASP A 81 -21.06 -9.47 22.61
C ASP A 81 -20.81 -9.20 21.12
N LYS A 82 -20.02 -10.05 20.51
CA LYS A 82 -19.53 -9.90 19.15
C LYS A 82 -20.61 -9.99 18.10
N ASN A 83 -21.62 -10.83 18.33
CA ASN A 83 -22.70 -11.03 17.37
C ASN A 83 -23.60 -9.79 17.31
N ILE A 84 -23.94 -9.24 18.47
CA ILE A 84 -24.72 -8.00 18.56
C ILE A 84 -23.98 -6.85 17.91
N LEU A 85 -22.67 -6.73 18.10
CA LEU A 85 -21.86 -5.71 17.48
C LEU A 85 -21.89 -5.79 15.96
N ILE A 86 -21.69 -6.98 15.41
CA ILE A 86 -21.69 -7.20 13.96
C ILE A 86 -23.05 -6.88 13.36
N ASP A 87 -24.13 -7.36 13.99
CA ASP A 87 -25.48 -7.12 13.52
C ASP A 87 -25.83 -5.62 13.57
N ASN A 88 -25.52 -4.91 14.66
CA ASN A 88 -25.74 -3.49 14.80
C ASN A 88 -24.94 -2.67 13.77
N LEU A 89 -23.66 -3.02 13.53
CA LEU A 89 -22.86 -2.33 12.53
C LEU A 89 -23.38 -2.53 11.11
N ILE A 90 -23.97 -3.69 10.81
CA ILE A 90 -24.62 -3.95 9.53
C ILE A 90 -25.93 -3.18 9.40
N GLU A 91 -26.74 -3.09 10.47
CA GLU A 91 -27.99 -2.36 10.49
C GLU A 91 -27.79 -0.85 10.44
N ASP A 92 -26.90 -0.29 11.25
CA ASP A 92 -26.64 1.15 11.34
C ASP A 92 -26.16 1.73 10.01
N ASN A 93 -25.43 0.94 9.24
CA ASN A 93 -24.96 1.37 7.93
C ASN A 93 -25.99 1.16 6.81
N LYS A 94 -27.17 0.59 7.08
CA LYS A 94 -28.25 0.30 6.09
C LYS A 94 -27.76 -0.37 4.80
N ARG A 95 -26.71 -1.17 4.89
CA ARG A 95 -26.02 -1.73 3.74
C ARG A 95 -26.37 -3.20 3.61
N LYS A 96 -26.43 -3.67 2.36
CA LYS A 96 -26.63 -5.10 2.07
C LYS A 96 -25.59 -5.90 2.84
N LYS A 97 -26.00 -7.03 3.42
CA LYS A 97 -25.08 -7.99 4.03
C LYS A 97 -23.88 -8.16 3.11
N GLY A 98 -22.80 -7.49 3.44
CA GLY A 98 -21.54 -7.63 2.76
C GLY A 98 -20.91 -8.95 3.18
N ASP A 99 -19.90 -9.39 2.44
CA ASP A 99 -19.10 -10.56 2.78
C ASP A 99 -18.25 -10.26 4.02
N GLY A 100 -18.88 -10.28 5.19
CA GLY A 100 -18.16 -10.25 6.45
C GLY A 100 -17.35 -11.52 6.62
N ILE A 101 -16.09 -11.40 6.98
CA ILE A 101 -15.25 -12.53 7.33
C ILE A 101 -15.04 -12.51 8.82
N LEU A 102 -15.63 -13.49 9.48
CA LEU A 102 -15.39 -13.75 10.88
C LEU A 102 -14.23 -14.73 10.98
N HIS A 103 -13.10 -14.27 11.48
CA HIS A 103 -12.01 -15.14 11.86
C HIS A 103 -12.06 -15.40 13.36
N GLN A 104 -12.34 -16.63 13.74
CA GLN A 104 -12.16 -17.07 15.13
C GLN A 104 -10.75 -17.60 15.28
N ASN A 105 -10.00 -17.06 16.25
CA ASN A 105 -8.74 -17.68 16.58
C ASN A 105 -9.02 -19.02 17.31
N GLU A 106 -8.10 -19.97 17.15
CA GLU A 106 -8.22 -21.32 17.73
C GLU A 106 -8.35 -21.36 19.26
N LYS A 107 -8.08 -20.25 19.94
CA LYS A 107 -8.14 -20.15 21.42
C LYS A 107 -9.45 -19.55 21.95
N GLY A 108 -10.39 -19.21 21.07
CA GLY A 108 -11.75 -18.84 21.47
C GLY A 108 -11.95 -17.48 22.16
N ASN A 109 -10.91 -16.71 22.42
CA ASN A 109 -11.00 -15.51 23.24
C ASN A 109 -10.95 -14.19 22.48
N LYS A 110 -10.46 -14.18 21.24
CA LYS A 110 -10.47 -12.99 20.37
C LYS A 110 -10.91 -13.41 18.97
N THR A 111 -11.86 -12.71 18.44
CA THR A 111 -12.38 -12.93 17.09
C THR A 111 -11.95 -11.78 16.24
N ASN A 112 -11.21 -12.03 15.20
CA ASN A 112 -10.91 -11.03 14.18
C ASN A 112 -12.14 -10.91 13.27
N CYS A 113 -12.77 -9.76 13.29
CA CYS A 113 -13.91 -9.49 12.43
C CYS A 113 -13.51 -8.46 11.38
N VAL A 114 -13.53 -8.88 10.13
CA VAL A 114 -13.41 -7.98 8.99
C VAL A 114 -14.80 -7.83 8.40
N ILE A 115 -15.38 -6.64 8.51
CA ILE A 115 -16.69 -6.35 7.94
C ILE A 115 -16.50 -5.60 6.64
N ASN A 116 -16.90 -6.23 5.55
CA ASN A 116 -17.05 -5.56 4.28
C ASN A 116 -18.46 -5.01 4.17
N SER A 117 -18.59 -3.72 4.04
CA SER A 117 -19.87 -3.07 3.82
C SER A 117 -20.35 -3.13 2.36
N GLY A 118 -19.83 -4.06 1.56
CA GLY A 118 -20.38 -4.38 0.24
C GLY A 118 -20.31 -3.28 -0.79
N GLY A 119 -19.12 -2.99 -1.28
CA GLY A 119 -18.96 -2.71 -2.70
C GLY A 119 -19.57 -1.46 -3.28
N THR A 120 -19.67 -0.35 -2.59
CA THR A 120 -19.82 0.96 -3.21
C THR A 120 -19.20 2.01 -2.31
N ASP A 121 -18.22 2.62 -2.81
CA ASP A 121 -17.62 3.95 -2.55
C ASP A 121 -17.44 4.50 -1.12
N ASN A 122 -17.96 3.89 -0.08
CA ASN A 122 -17.80 4.35 1.31
C ASN A 122 -17.90 3.18 2.30
N GLY A 123 -17.16 2.11 2.08
CA GLY A 123 -17.12 0.98 3.00
C GLY A 123 -16.49 1.34 4.33
N LEU A 124 -17.19 1.12 5.43
CA LEU A 124 -16.56 1.10 6.73
C LEU A 124 -15.93 -0.28 6.93
N TYR A 125 -14.61 -0.32 6.99
CA TYR A 125 -13.88 -1.54 7.30
C TYR A 125 -13.54 -1.54 8.77
N ILE A 126 -14.09 -2.49 9.48
CA ILE A 126 -13.83 -2.64 10.91
C ILE A 126 -13.02 -3.92 11.07
N ILE A 127 -11.85 -3.77 11.64
CA ILE A 127 -11.01 -4.90 11.97
C ILE A 127 -10.87 -5.03 13.48
N TRP A 128 -11.01 -6.22 13.98
CA TRP A 128 -10.41 -6.62 15.23
C TRP A 128 -9.05 -7.20 14.95
N VAL A 129 -8.04 -6.44 15.31
CA VAL A 129 -6.66 -6.88 15.20
C VAL A 129 -6.40 -7.77 16.41
N ASP A 130 -5.97 -8.99 16.18
CA ASP A 130 -5.36 -9.81 17.25
C ASP A 130 -4.09 -9.07 17.70
N ASP A 131 -3.68 -9.22 18.95
CA ASP A 131 -2.42 -8.65 19.47
C ASP A 131 -1.17 -9.04 18.65
N LYS A 132 -1.32 -10.01 17.75
CA LYS A 132 -0.28 -10.47 16.84
C LYS A 132 -0.32 -9.79 15.46
N ASP A 133 -1.44 -9.19 15.09
CA ASP A 133 -1.55 -8.58 13.78
C ASP A 133 -0.80 -7.26 13.74
N MET A 134 0.03 -7.10 12.74
CA MET A 134 0.84 -5.89 12.56
C MET A 134 0.18 -4.91 11.59
N VAL A 135 -1.14 -4.74 11.70
CA VAL A 135 -1.91 -3.78 10.89
C VAL A 135 -2.00 -2.43 11.60
N THR A 136 -1.61 -1.39 10.88
CA THR A 136 -1.77 -0.01 11.31
C THR A 136 -2.75 0.70 10.37
N PRO A 137 -3.87 1.23 10.87
CA PRO A 137 -4.74 2.08 10.07
C PRO A 137 -3.99 3.33 9.61
N ILE A 138 -4.22 3.73 8.36
CA ILE A 138 -3.70 4.98 7.84
C ILE A 138 -4.60 6.10 8.36
N GLU A 139 -4.06 6.93 9.24
CA GLU A 139 -4.77 8.11 9.74
C GLU A 139 -4.90 9.14 8.62
N PHE A 140 -6.13 9.64 8.41
CA PHE A 140 -6.43 10.65 7.40
C PHE A 140 -5.89 10.27 6.00
N PRO A 141 -6.29 9.12 5.45
CA PRO A 141 -5.85 8.71 4.13
C PRO A 141 -6.24 9.83 3.15
N ARG A 142 -5.24 10.40 2.49
CA ARG A 142 -5.50 11.19 1.29
C ARG A 142 -6.07 10.19 0.29
N GLU A 143 -6.98 10.59 -0.57
CA GLU A 143 -7.51 9.75 -1.66
C GLU A 143 -6.43 9.43 -2.71
N TRP A 144 -5.36 8.79 -2.26
CA TRP A 144 -4.19 8.44 -3.05
C TRP A 144 -4.14 6.93 -3.28
N ASP A 145 -3.47 6.54 -4.36
CA ASP A 145 -3.13 5.15 -4.59
C ASP A 145 -2.09 4.63 -3.57
N SER A 146 -1.99 3.32 -3.46
CA SER A 146 -1.12 2.68 -2.46
C SER A 146 0.35 3.02 -2.65
N GLY A 147 0.82 3.20 -3.89
CA GLY A 147 2.21 3.54 -4.18
C GLY A 147 2.58 4.94 -3.68
N THR A 148 1.79 5.95 -4.04
CA THR A 148 2.04 7.33 -3.57
C THR A 148 1.82 7.46 -2.06
N THR A 149 0.89 6.71 -1.49
CA THR A 149 0.70 6.63 -0.03
C THR A 149 1.93 6.02 0.65
N ALA A 150 2.54 4.98 0.07
CA ALA A 150 3.76 4.38 0.61
C ALA A 150 4.94 5.38 0.64
N ILE A 151 5.11 6.17 -0.43
CA ILE A 151 6.14 7.23 -0.46
C ILE A 151 5.88 8.26 0.65
N HIS A 152 4.64 8.71 0.78
CA HIS A 152 4.29 9.71 1.78
C HIS A 152 4.53 9.21 3.21
N LEU A 153 4.09 7.99 3.54
CA LEU A 153 4.30 7.39 4.85
C LEU A 153 5.81 7.19 5.16
N ALA A 154 6.59 6.76 4.18
CA ALA A 154 8.04 6.69 4.33
C ALA A 154 8.62 8.06 4.68
N CYS A 155 8.22 9.13 3.98
CA CYS A 155 8.68 10.48 4.29
C CYS A 155 8.24 10.93 5.70
N GLN A 156 7.02 10.63 6.14
CA GLN A 156 6.53 10.94 7.49
C GLN A 156 7.33 10.21 8.57
N ASP A 157 7.83 9.02 8.28
CA ASP A 157 8.70 8.26 9.19
C ASP A 157 10.11 8.87 9.33
N GLY A 158 10.43 9.89 8.52
CA GLY A 158 11.61 10.77 8.68
C GLY A 158 12.89 10.19 8.12
N TYR A 159 12.87 9.61 6.93
CA TYR A 159 14.07 9.20 6.21
C TYR A 159 14.74 10.38 5.50
N ASP A 160 16.06 10.42 5.54
CA ASP A 160 16.88 11.44 4.88
C ASP A 160 16.91 11.21 3.35
N GLU A 161 16.96 9.95 2.93
CA GLU A 161 16.93 9.54 1.52
C GLU A 161 15.82 8.52 1.28
N VAL A 162 15.05 8.72 0.21
CA VAL A 162 13.98 7.82 -0.25
C VAL A 162 14.22 7.43 -1.69
N TYR A 163 14.46 6.16 -1.92
CA TYR A 163 14.66 5.55 -3.23
C TYR A 163 13.35 5.06 -3.79
N LEU A 164 13.00 5.46 -5.02
CA LEU A 164 11.76 5.12 -5.70
C LEU A 164 12.05 4.13 -6.83
N LEU A 165 11.60 2.88 -6.69
CA LEU A 165 11.84 1.79 -7.63
C LEU A 165 10.49 1.29 -8.19
N GLY A 166 10.40 1.10 -9.51
CA GLY A 166 9.17 0.63 -10.14
C GLY A 166 8.03 1.64 -10.15
N PHE A 167 8.35 2.94 -10.18
CA PHE A 167 7.40 4.02 -10.39
C PHE A 167 7.49 4.50 -11.85
N ASP A 168 7.10 3.65 -12.79
CA ASP A 168 7.31 3.87 -14.21
C ASP A 168 6.49 5.01 -14.78
N LEU A 169 5.23 5.11 -14.37
CA LEU A 169 4.29 6.19 -14.74
C LEU A 169 4.29 6.52 -16.25
N ASP A 170 4.45 5.50 -17.09
CA ASP A 170 4.54 5.67 -18.55
C ASP A 170 3.29 5.14 -19.26
N PRO A 171 2.39 6.02 -19.75
CA PRO A 171 1.23 5.60 -20.51
C PRO A 171 1.54 5.34 -21.99
N SER A 172 2.79 5.55 -22.44
CA SER A 172 3.14 5.53 -23.88
C SER A 172 2.96 4.14 -24.51
N LYS A 173 3.09 3.09 -23.71
CA LYS A 173 2.89 1.70 -24.17
C LYS A 173 1.42 1.32 -24.38
N GLY A 174 0.48 2.15 -23.93
CA GLY A 174 -0.96 1.94 -24.10
C GLY A 174 -1.57 0.78 -23.35
N ILE A 175 -0.77 0.05 -22.57
CA ILE A 175 -1.19 -1.04 -21.69
C ILE A 175 -0.73 -0.74 -20.25
N ILE A 176 -1.40 -1.34 -19.28
CA ILE A 176 -1.04 -1.15 -17.87
C ILE A 176 0.39 -1.60 -17.63
N ASN A 177 1.22 -0.68 -17.14
CA ASN A 177 2.57 -0.94 -16.71
C ASN A 177 2.55 -1.36 -15.23
N ASN A 178 2.23 -2.64 -14.99
CA ASN A 178 2.17 -3.21 -13.66
C ASN A 178 2.47 -4.70 -13.72
N ILE A 179 3.36 -5.16 -12.86
CA ILE A 179 3.82 -6.56 -12.80
C ILE A 179 2.65 -7.52 -12.54
N TYR A 180 1.65 -7.11 -11.77
CA TYR A 180 0.52 -7.95 -11.35
C TYR A 180 -0.72 -7.81 -12.23
N LYS A 181 -0.64 -7.10 -13.35
CA LYS A 181 -1.77 -6.96 -14.29
C LYS A 181 -2.38 -8.32 -14.66
N GLY A 182 -3.70 -8.39 -14.68
CA GLY A 182 -4.45 -9.61 -14.97
C GLY A 182 -4.48 -10.66 -13.85
N THR A 183 -3.89 -10.37 -12.69
CA THR A 183 -4.01 -11.21 -11.50
C THR A 183 -5.18 -10.79 -10.63
N GLN A 184 -5.48 -11.54 -9.56
CA GLN A 184 -6.53 -11.20 -8.62
C GLN A 184 -6.37 -9.77 -8.08
N ASN A 185 -7.47 -9.02 -8.02
CA ASN A 185 -7.55 -7.61 -7.61
C ASN A 185 -6.79 -6.62 -8.51
N TYR A 186 -6.39 -7.03 -9.72
CA TYR A 186 -5.80 -6.16 -10.74
C TYR A 186 -6.58 -6.21 -12.04
N GLU A 187 -6.58 -5.10 -12.76
CA GLU A 187 -7.18 -5.01 -14.08
C GLU A 187 -6.56 -6.04 -15.05
N ASN A 188 -7.32 -6.45 -16.06
CA ASN A 188 -6.84 -7.41 -17.05
C ASN A 188 -5.56 -6.93 -17.74
N SER A 189 -4.75 -7.88 -18.19
CA SER A 189 -3.46 -7.60 -18.84
C SER A 189 -3.56 -6.79 -20.14
N ASP A 190 -4.73 -6.81 -20.78
CA ASP A 190 -5.04 -6.07 -22.01
C ASP A 190 -5.75 -4.72 -21.74
N ALA A 191 -6.06 -4.42 -20.49
CA ALA A 191 -6.64 -3.13 -20.14
C ALA A 191 -5.66 -2.00 -20.49
N LYS A 192 -6.21 -0.92 -21.04
CA LYS A 192 -5.43 0.26 -21.39
C LYS A 192 -5.22 1.14 -20.18
N GLU A 193 -3.98 1.53 -19.97
CA GLU A 193 -3.69 2.52 -18.94
C GLU A 193 -4.26 3.86 -19.32
N SER A 194 -5.03 4.44 -18.41
CA SER A 194 -5.58 5.78 -18.62
C SER A 194 -4.49 6.83 -18.37
N LYS A 195 -4.21 7.63 -19.38
CA LYS A 195 -3.33 8.79 -19.21
C LYS A 195 -3.72 9.65 -18.02
N TRP A 196 -5.02 9.78 -17.77
CA TRP A 196 -5.53 10.53 -16.62
C TRP A 196 -5.06 9.93 -15.27
N LYS A 197 -5.08 8.60 -15.11
CA LYS A 197 -4.58 7.96 -13.88
C LYS A 197 -3.11 8.29 -13.65
N VAL A 198 -2.30 8.20 -14.71
CA VAL A 198 -0.87 8.51 -14.64
C VAL A 198 -0.62 9.98 -14.33
N ASP A 199 -1.34 10.88 -14.95
CA ASP A 199 -1.22 12.32 -14.70
C ASP A 199 -1.60 12.66 -13.25
N VAL A 200 -2.65 12.02 -12.71
CA VAL A 200 -3.02 12.17 -11.30
C VAL A 200 -1.92 11.66 -10.35
N GLN A 201 -1.31 10.51 -10.63
CA GLN A 201 -0.19 10.01 -9.84
C GLN A 201 1.01 10.95 -9.87
N LYS A 202 1.34 11.49 -11.05
CA LYS A 202 2.40 12.50 -11.20
C LYS A 202 2.15 13.73 -10.33
N GLU A 203 0.93 14.25 -10.31
CA GLU A 203 0.59 15.40 -9.47
C GLU A 203 0.71 15.08 -7.97
N LYS A 204 0.30 13.89 -7.54
CA LYS A 204 0.48 13.45 -6.15
C LYS A 204 1.97 13.39 -5.75
N MET A 205 2.82 12.85 -6.62
CA MET A 205 4.27 12.82 -6.38
C MET A 205 4.87 14.22 -6.28
N LYS A 206 4.44 15.17 -7.12
CA LYS A 206 4.86 16.57 -7.00
C LYS A 206 4.49 17.18 -5.66
N VAL A 207 3.31 16.85 -5.12
CA VAL A 207 2.91 17.29 -3.78
C VAL A 207 3.88 16.76 -2.75
N ILE A 208 4.25 15.47 -2.79
CA ILE A 208 5.19 14.86 -1.85
C ILE A 208 6.56 15.54 -1.92
N PHE A 209 7.12 15.73 -3.11
CA PHE A 209 8.44 16.37 -3.28
C PHE A 209 8.47 17.81 -2.75
N ASN A 210 7.36 18.52 -2.87
CA ASN A 210 7.24 19.88 -2.31
C ASN A 210 7.01 19.90 -0.79
N GLU A 211 6.34 18.90 -0.25
CA GLU A 211 6.04 18.80 1.17
C GLU A 211 7.30 18.42 1.98
N PHE A 212 8.09 17.47 1.47
CA PHE A 212 9.27 16.92 2.14
C PHE A 212 10.58 17.45 1.52
N LYS A 213 10.80 18.76 1.66
CA LYS A 213 11.95 19.44 1.01
C LYS A 213 13.30 19.01 1.52
N ASP A 214 13.37 18.51 2.76
CA ASP A 214 14.59 18.06 3.41
C ASP A 214 14.91 16.58 3.11
N THR A 215 13.96 15.84 2.55
CA THR A 215 14.16 14.47 2.08
C THR A 215 14.73 14.47 0.68
N LYS A 216 15.82 13.76 0.46
CA LYS A 216 16.38 13.52 -0.87
C LYS A 216 15.69 12.33 -1.52
N PHE A 217 15.11 12.53 -2.69
CA PHE A 217 14.51 11.49 -3.49
C PHE A 217 15.46 11.03 -4.59
N ILE A 218 15.62 9.73 -4.73
CA ILE A 218 16.39 9.08 -5.79
C ILE A 218 15.43 8.19 -6.59
N TRP A 219 15.10 8.60 -7.82
CA TRP A 219 14.18 7.87 -8.67
C TRP A 219 14.94 6.97 -9.64
N ALA A 220 14.76 5.67 -9.49
CA ALA A 220 15.43 4.67 -10.31
C ALA A 220 14.74 4.53 -11.67
N GLU A 221 15.50 4.75 -12.74
CA GLU A 221 15.13 4.50 -14.14
C GLU A 221 13.66 4.78 -14.50
N PRO A 222 13.15 6.00 -14.29
CA PRO A 222 11.78 6.31 -14.65
C PRO A 222 11.58 6.12 -16.16
N GLN A 223 10.48 5.47 -16.54
CA GLN A 223 10.17 5.16 -17.95
C GLN A 223 9.37 6.25 -18.65
N HIS A 224 9.20 7.41 -18.04
CA HIS A 224 8.40 8.54 -18.56
C HIS A 224 9.27 9.78 -18.76
N ASP A 225 8.72 10.74 -19.50
CA ASP A 225 9.33 12.07 -19.62
C ASP A 225 9.38 12.78 -18.26
N THR A 226 10.61 12.96 -17.76
CA THR A 226 10.90 13.57 -16.45
C THR A 226 11.02 15.09 -16.52
N GLN A 227 10.89 15.71 -17.68
CA GLN A 227 11.09 17.16 -17.84
C GLN A 227 10.21 18.03 -16.92
N ASN A 228 9.04 17.49 -16.52
CA ASN A 228 8.12 18.15 -15.61
C ASN A 228 8.38 17.85 -14.12
N PHE A 229 9.42 17.10 -13.79
CA PHE A 229 9.81 16.77 -12.43
C PHE A 229 11.18 17.36 -12.09
N SER A 230 11.25 18.69 -12.08
CA SER A 230 12.45 19.40 -11.67
C SER A 230 12.29 19.92 -10.26
N PHE A 231 12.83 19.16 -9.29
CA PHE A 231 12.83 19.49 -7.87
C PHE A 231 14.26 19.44 -7.34
N ASN A 232 14.62 20.37 -6.46
CA ASN A 232 15.98 20.45 -5.90
C ASN A 232 16.36 19.22 -5.08
N ASN A 233 15.37 18.51 -4.54
CA ASN A 233 15.52 17.33 -3.71
C ASN A 233 15.27 16.02 -4.48
N LEU A 234 15.20 16.05 -5.82
CA LEU A 234 14.98 14.88 -6.66
C LEU A 234 16.15 14.67 -7.61
N THR A 235 16.67 13.44 -7.63
CA THR A 235 17.69 12.99 -8.58
C THR A 235 17.24 11.70 -9.26
N TYR A 236 17.82 11.40 -10.42
CA TYR A 236 17.56 10.20 -11.20
C TYR A 236 18.82 9.36 -11.26
N GLU A 237 18.69 8.06 -11.02
CA GLU A 237 19.79 7.14 -11.06
C GLU A 237 19.44 5.86 -11.81
N THR A 238 20.46 5.15 -12.29
CA THR A 238 20.28 3.79 -12.81
C THR A 238 20.28 2.79 -11.67
N TYR A 239 19.66 1.63 -11.87
CA TYR A 239 19.66 0.55 -10.85
C TYR A 239 21.07 0.16 -10.41
N ASP A 240 22.03 0.08 -11.35
CA ASP A 240 23.43 -0.27 -11.06
C ASP A 240 24.16 0.65 -10.08
N LYS A 241 23.60 1.83 -9.82
CA LYS A 241 24.17 2.78 -8.85
C LYS A 241 23.46 2.78 -7.51
N ILE A 242 22.36 2.05 -7.41
CA ILE A 242 21.57 1.94 -6.19
C ILE A 242 21.99 0.70 -5.39
N TYR A 243 22.53 -0.32 -6.09
CA TYR A 243 22.94 -1.60 -5.52
C TYR A 243 24.46 -1.74 -5.47
#